data_9a83d197092c39a85d60be808ce2b7bd
#
_entry.id   9a83d197092c39a85d60be808ce2b7bd
#
_cell.length_a   1.000
_cell.length_b   1.000
_cell.length_c   1.000
_cell.angle_alpha   90.00
_cell.angle_beta   90.00
_cell.angle_gamma   90.00
#
_symmetry.space_group_name_H-M   'P 1'
#
loop_
_entity.id
_entity.type
_entity.pdbx_description
1 polymer ?
#
loop_
_entity_poly.entity_id
_entity_poly.type
_entity_poly.pdbx_seq_one_letter_code
_entity_poly.pdbx_strand_id
1 'polypeptide(L)' 'MTLAETAELLAIAAGIDRRTIGESDVRAWQMVLDDIPLTAARDALRAHYRETTKFVMPADIVRRAKPKTSYEYYAEKGIF' A
#
# COMPACT_ATOMS: atom_id res chain seq x y z
N MET A 1 1.56 -9.22 2.23
CA MET A 1 2.82 -9.08 2.97
C MET A 1 2.71 -9.69 4.36
N THR A 2 3.82 -10.01 4.97
CA THR A 2 3.88 -10.55 6.33
C THR A 2 3.70 -9.44 7.36
N LEU A 3 3.54 -9.82 8.63
CA LEU A 3 3.51 -8.83 9.73
C LEU A 3 4.81 -8.03 9.79
N ALA A 4 5.95 -8.69 9.61
CA ALA A 4 7.24 -8.00 9.62
C ALA A 4 7.36 -6.99 8.47
N GLU A 5 6.90 -7.37 7.30
CA GLU A 5 6.89 -6.47 6.14
C GLU A 5 5.93 -5.30 6.33
N THR A 6 4.78 -5.56 6.95
CA THR A 6 3.82 -4.50 7.26
C THR A 6 4.40 -3.51 8.26
N ALA A 7 5.11 -4.01 9.27
CA ALA A 7 5.81 -3.17 10.23
C ALA A 7 6.86 -2.29 9.55
N GLU A 8 7.59 -2.86 8.58
CA GLU A 8 8.56 -2.10 7.80
C GLU A 8 7.90 -1.00 6.99
N LEU A 9 6.78 -1.31 6.33
CA LEU A 9 6.02 -0.33 5.56
C LEU A 9 5.54 0.82 6.45
N LEU A 10 4.98 0.49 7.62
CA LEU A 10 4.51 1.49 8.57
C LEU A 10 5.64 2.35 9.12
N ALA A 11 6.83 1.75 9.32
CA ALA A 11 8.00 2.50 9.76
C ALA A 11 8.41 3.54 8.72
N ILE A 12 8.34 3.18 7.43
CA ILE A 12 8.61 4.12 6.35
C ILE A 12 7.58 5.27 6.38
N ALA A 13 6.29 4.93 6.49
CA ALA A 13 5.24 5.93 6.58
C ALA A 13 5.45 6.88 7.77
N ALA A 14 5.79 6.32 8.92
CA ALA A 14 6.04 7.12 10.13
C ALA A 14 7.24 8.04 9.98
N GLY A 15 8.23 7.64 9.19
CA GLY A 15 9.37 8.51 8.87
C GLY A 15 8.97 9.74 8.07
N ILE A 16 7.86 9.68 7.37
CA ILE A 16 7.34 10.79 6.56
C ILE A 16 6.28 11.58 7.33
N ASP A 17 5.28 10.89 7.88
CA ASP A 17 4.11 11.56 8.45
C ASP A 17 4.10 11.62 9.98
N ARG A 18 5.11 11.06 10.64
CA ARG A 18 5.33 11.15 12.08
C ARG A 18 4.24 10.49 12.92
N ARG A 19 3.53 9.52 12.35
CA ARG A 19 2.50 8.78 13.10
C ARG A 19 3.14 7.89 14.15
N THR A 20 2.36 7.57 15.19
CA THR A 20 2.74 6.58 16.19
C THR A 20 2.28 5.21 15.73
N ILE A 21 3.14 4.21 15.82
CA ILE A 21 2.85 2.86 15.38
C ILE A 21 2.90 1.92 16.60
N GLY A 22 1.84 1.12 16.76
CA GLY A 22 1.80 0.05 17.73
C GLY A 22 1.56 -1.30 17.06
N GLU A 23 1.63 -2.36 17.85
CA GLU A 23 1.42 -3.72 17.34
C GLU A 23 0.04 -3.89 16.72
N SER A 24 -0.99 -3.27 17.32
CA SER A 24 -2.35 -3.34 16.78
C SER A 24 -2.47 -2.68 15.40
N ASP A 25 -1.70 -1.63 15.17
CA ASP A 25 -1.68 -0.98 13.84
C ASP A 25 -1.09 -1.90 12.79
N VAL A 26 0.00 -2.59 13.14
CA VAL A 26 0.65 -3.53 12.23
C VAL A 26 -0.31 -4.66 11.87
N ARG A 27 -1.00 -5.21 12.85
CA ARG A 27 -1.95 -6.30 12.61
C ARG A 27 -3.14 -5.87 11.77
N ALA A 28 -3.69 -4.70 12.06
CA ALA A 28 -4.84 -4.17 11.32
C ALA A 28 -4.47 -3.87 9.86
N TRP A 29 -3.32 -3.28 9.63
CA TRP A 29 -2.85 -2.97 8.28
C TRP A 29 -2.54 -4.26 7.51
N GLN A 30 -1.92 -5.23 8.17
CA GLN A 30 -1.60 -6.49 7.52
C GLN A 30 -2.87 -7.23 7.07
N MET A 31 -3.94 -7.13 7.84
CA MET A 31 -5.21 -7.74 7.49
C MET A 31 -5.74 -7.20 6.15
N VAL A 32 -5.56 -5.92 5.91
CA VAL A 32 -6.02 -5.28 4.65
C VAL A 32 -5.03 -5.51 3.52
N LEU A 33 -3.74 -5.63 3.83
CA LEU A 33 -2.67 -5.70 2.84
C LEU A 33 -2.09 -7.09 2.67
N ASP A 34 -2.79 -8.14 3.10
CA ASP A 34 -2.25 -9.49 3.13
C ASP A 34 -1.84 -10.00 1.75
N ASP A 35 -2.53 -9.58 0.70
CA ASP A 35 -2.26 -10.00 -0.68
C ASP A 35 -1.39 -9.00 -1.46
N ILE A 36 -0.90 -7.96 -0.82
CA ILE A 36 -0.08 -6.93 -1.48
C ILE A 36 1.39 -7.20 -1.15
N PRO A 37 2.26 -7.35 -2.16
CA PRO A 37 3.70 -7.47 -1.92
C PRO A 37 4.28 -6.18 -1.34
N LEU A 38 5.29 -6.30 -0.49
CA LEU A 38 5.94 -5.15 0.13
C LEU A 38 6.48 -4.16 -0.92
N THR A 39 7.08 -4.65 -1.99
CA THR A 39 7.61 -3.79 -3.06
C THR A 39 6.52 -2.95 -3.69
N ALA A 40 5.37 -3.55 -3.99
CA ALA A 40 4.24 -2.83 -4.55
C ALA A 40 3.67 -1.81 -3.56
N ALA A 41 3.61 -2.19 -2.29
CA ALA A 41 3.13 -1.30 -1.24
C ALA A 41 4.05 -0.10 -1.04
N ARG A 42 5.36 -0.31 -1.10
CA ARG A 42 6.33 0.79 -0.99
C ARG A 42 6.21 1.76 -2.15
N ASP A 43 6.03 1.24 -3.36
CA ASP A 43 5.82 2.08 -4.54
C ASP A 43 4.53 2.88 -4.43
N ALA A 44 3.47 2.26 -3.92
CA ALA A 44 2.19 2.93 -3.70
C ALA A 44 2.31 4.04 -2.65
N LEU A 45 3.02 3.78 -1.55
CA LEU A 45 3.27 4.77 -0.51
C LEU A 45 4.05 5.95 -1.06
N ARG A 46 5.09 5.67 -1.83
CA ARG A 46 5.89 6.71 -2.47
C ARG A 46 5.03 7.58 -3.38
N ALA A 47 4.20 6.95 -4.22
CA ALA A 47 3.31 7.68 -5.13
C ALA A 47 2.33 8.56 -4.36
N HIS A 48 1.78 8.04 -3.25
CA HIS A 48 0.86 8.80 -2.41
C HIS A 48 1.51 10.09 -1.91
N TYR A 49 2.71 9.99 -1.34
CA TYR A 49 3.37 11.16 -0.75
C TYR A 49 4.05 12.09 -1.76
N ARG A 50 4.02 11.73 -3.03
CA ARG A 50 4.37 12.66 -4.11
C ARG A 50 3.20 13.52 -4.56
N GLU A 51 1.98 13.14 -4.18
CA GLU A 51 0.75 13.83 -4.60
C GLU A 51 0.07 14.60 -3.48
N THR A 52 0.22 14.16 -2.23
CA THR A 52 -0.56 14.72 -1.14
C THR A 52 0.21 14.65 0.17
N THR A 53 -0.19 15.50 1.12
CA THR A 53 0.32 15.50 2.49
C THR A 53 -0.58 14.72 3.45
N LYS A 54 -1.68 14.15 2.95
CA LYS A 54 -2.60 13.39 3.79
C LYS A 54 -1.96 12.08 4.23
N PHE A 55 -2.25 11.65 5.46
CA PHE A 55 -1.78 10.38 5.97
C PHE A 55 -2.23 9.25 5.05
N VAL A 56 -1.27 8.42 4.63
CA VAL A 56 -1.59 7.24 3.84
C VAL A 56 -2.35 6.23 4.70
N MET A 57 -3.39 5.65 4.12
CA MET A 57 -4.21 4.62 4.77
C MET A 57 -4.16 3.34 3.93
N PRO A 58 -4.49 2.18 4.51
CA PRO A 58 -4.42 0.93 3.76
C PRO A 58 -5.16 0.95 2.42
N ALA A 59 -6.33 1.61 2.37
CA ALA A 59 -7.09 1.71 1.11
C ALA A 59 -6.32 2.46 0.03
N ASP A 60 -5.51 3.45 0.40
CA ASP A 60 -4.68 4.17 -0.56
C ASP A 60 -3.64 3.26 -1.18
N ILE A 61 -3.05 2.38 -0.37
CA ILE A 61 -2.07 1.40 -0.84
C ILE A 61 -2.74 0.39 -1.77
N VAL A 62 -3.87 -0.17 -1.36
CA VAL A 62 -4.59 -1.17 -2.16
C VAL A 62 -4.98 -0.59 -3.51
N ARG A 63 -5.53 0.63 -3.52
CA ARG A 63 -5.98 1.27 -4.76
C ARG A 63 -4.85 1.42 -5.77
N ARG A 64 -3.64 1.75 -5.31
CA ARG A 64 -2.50 1.96 -6.18
C ARG A 64 -1.75 0.68 -6.52
N ALA A 65 -1.72 -0.27 -5.59
CA ALA A 65 -0.93 -1.51 -5.72
C ALA A 65 -1.73 -2.67 -6.27
N LYS A 66 -3.07 -2.59 -6.24
CA LYS A 66 -3.93 -3.68 -6.67
C LYS A 66 -3.70 -4.01 -8.14
N PRO A 67 -3.56 -5.29 -8.51
CA PRO A 67 -3.45 -5.68 -9.91
C PRO A 67 -4.64 -5.18 -10.71
N LYS A 68 -4.42 -4.88 -11.98
CA LYS A 68 -5.49 -4.46 -12.88
C LYS A 68 -6.53 -5.57 -12.98
N THR A 69 -7.79 -5.19 -13.14
CA THR A 69 -8.86 -6.14 -13.40
C THR A 69 -8.63 -6.80 -14.76
N SER A 70 -9.30 -7.94 -15.01
CA SER A 70 -9.20 -8.61 -16.30
C SER A 70 -9.56 -7.68 -17.45
N TYR A 71 -10.61 -6.88 -17.28
CA TYR A 71 -11.01 -5.91 -18.30
C TYR A 71 -9.89 -4.89 -18.57
N GLU A 72 -9.31 -4.32 -17.52
CA GLU A 72 -8.25 -3.33 -17.67
C GLU A 72 -7.01 -3.92 -18.33
N TYR A 73 -6.70 -5.16 -17.97
CA TYR A 73 -5.57 -5.87 -18.56
C TYR A 73 -5.76 -6.07 -20.06
N TYR A 74 -6.91 -6.56 -20.47
CA TYR A 74 -7.18 -6.83 -21.87
C TYR A 74 -7.33 -5.56 -22.68
N ALA A 75 -7.93 -4.52 -22.11
CA ALA A 75 -8.05 -3.23 -22.78
C ALA A 75 -6.66 -2.64 -23.05
N GLU A 76 -5.76 -2.74 -22.10
CA GLU A 76 -4.38 -2.24 -22.25
C GLU A 76 -3.64 -3.02 -23.34
N LYS A 77 -3.93 -4.32 -23.46
CA LYS A 77 -3.32 -5.17 -24.48
C LYS A 77 -3.95 -5.01 -25.85
N GLY A 78 -5.04 -4.24 -25.96
CA GLY A 78 -5.69 -4.01 -27.23
C GLY A 78 -6.61 -5.15 -27.67
N ILE A 79 -7.07 -5.97 -26.73
CA ILE A 79 -7.95 -7.11 -27.03
C ILE A 79 -9.42 -6.67 -27.09
N PHE A 80 -9.74 -5.59 -26.43
CA PHE A 80 -11.09 -4.98 -26.50
C PHE A 80 -11.07 -3.72 -27.33
#